data_1d25f616c6d092f9d2fa157c1e38f17e
#
_entry.id   1d25f616c6d092f9d2fa157c1e38f17e
#
_cell.length_a   1.000
_cell.length_b   1.000
_cell.length_c   1.000
_cell.angle_alpha   90.00
_cell.angle_beta   90.00
_cell.angle_gamma   90.00
#
_symmetry.space_group_name_H-M   'P 1'
#
loop_
_entity.id
_entity.type
_entity.pdbx_description
1 polymer ?
#
loop_
_entity_poly.entity_id
_entity_poly.type
_entity_poly.pdbx_seq_one_letter_code
_entity_poly.pdbx_strand_id
1 'polypeptide(L)'
;MDKKVLKSNAALLLAAMIWGLAFVAQSDGMNYIGPFTFGATRCFLGSAVLVPVYLIMQKKSGLLHDESAKETRKFTFKVGLLCGAILFGATSTQQIGLQYTAAGKAGFVTALYIVLVPVFGMIIFKKKASWKTWISVVIATVGLYLLCIKEGFSIDRGDVWVIACAVIFTFHILVVDRFGDRVDGVLLSIVQFAVVSLLSVPFIFINREAVSFSAVSSAWVSILYTGILSSGVGYTLQIIGQKDAKNPAIASLLMSMESVFAVIFGWLILHERLSAKEFAGVILMSAAIVLSQLPVGPKKSKTEDEAVA
;
A
#
# COMPACT_ATOMS: atom_id res chain seq x y z
N MET A 1 21.96 -4.53 -11.86
CA MET A 1 20.90 -3.75 -11.20
C MET A 1 21.51 -3.11 -9.96
N ASP A 2 21.27 -1.82 -9.72
CA ASP A 2 21.81 -1.11 -8.54
C ASP A 2 21.33 -1.80 -7.25
N LYS A 3 22.24 -1.99 -6.29
CA LYS A 3 21.92 -2.63 -4.99
C LYS A 3 20.78 -1.91 -4.24
N LYS A 4 20.69 -0.58 -4.40
CA LYS A 4 19.59 0.22 -3.81
C LYS A 4 18.24 -0.14 -4.41
N VAL A 5 18.16 -0.22 -5.76
CA VAL A 5 16.95 -0.59 -6.47
C VAL A 5 16.51 -2.02 -6.12
N LEU A 6 17.46 -2.95 -5.96
CA LEU A 6 17.14 -4.32 -5.55
C LEU A 6 16.54 -4.37 -4.14
N LYS A 7 17.13 -3.62 -3.19
CA LYS A 7 16.61 -3.52 -1.82
C LYS A 7 15.21 -2.87 -1.79
N SER A 8 15.01 -1.81 -2.57
CA SER A 8 13.72 -1.13 -2.75
C SER A 8 12.65 -2.10 -3.24
N ASN A 9 12.92 -2.81 -4.33
CA ASN A 9 11.99 -3.78 -4.90
C ASN A 9 11.68 -4.92 -3.93
N ALA A 10 12.68 -5.42 -3.20
CA ALA A 10 12.48 -6.47 -2.19
C ALA A 10 11.59 -5.98 -1.03
N ALA A 11 11.79 -4.74 -0.57
CA ALA A 11 10.96 -4.15 0.48
C ALA A 11 9.49 -4.00 0.03
N LEU A 12 9.26 -3.54 -1.19
CA LEU A 12 7.91 -3.38 -1.76
C LEU A 12 7.22 -4.73 -1.99
N LEU A 13 7.93 -5.75 -2.46
CA LEU A 13 7.39 -7.11 -2.62
C LEU A 13 7.08 -7.75 -1.28
N LEU A 14 7.91 -7.55 -0.26
CA LEU A 14 7.64 -8.04 1.09
C LEU A 14 6.43 -7.34 1.71
N ALA A 15 6.27 -6.03 1.49
CA ALA A 15 5.07 -5.30 1.89
C ALA A 15 3.83 -5.87 1.20
N ALA A 16 3.89 -6.12 -0.12
CA ALA A 16 2.81 -6.72 -0.89
C ALA A 16 2.44 -8.13 -0.39
N MET A 17 3.44 -8.94 -0.02
CA MET A 17 3.20 -10.26 0.57
C MET A 17 2.45 -10.18 1.91
N ILE A 18 2.86 -9.25 2.78
CA ILE A 18 2.19 -9.01 4.06
C ILE A 18 0.75 -8.54 3.84
N TRP A 19 0.53 -7.65 2.87
CA TRP A 19 -0.79 -7.10 2.59
C TRP A 19 -1.72 -8.09 1.89
N GLY A 20 -1.18 -9.01 1.10
CA GLY A 20 -1.98 -10.07 0.49
C GLY A 20 -2.76 -10.88 1.52
N LEU A 21 -2.15 -11.20 2.66
CA LEU A 21 -2.85 -11.88 3.75
C LEU A 21 -3.68 -10.90 4.63
N ALA A 22 -3.35 -9.61 4.62
CA ALA A 22 -4.05 -8.63 5.44
C ALA A 22 -5.52 -8.41 5.05
N PHE A 23 -5.89 -8.58 3.77
CA PHE A 23 -7.28 -8.47 3.33
C PHE A 23 -8.18 -9.51 4.00
N VAL A 24 -7.69 -10.74 4.15
CA VAL A 24 -8.41 -11.82 4.86
C VAL A 24 -8.57 -11.46 6.34
N ALA A 25 -7.49 -11.03 7.00
CA ALA A 25 -7.54 -10.62 8.40
C ALA A 25 -8.46 -9.40 8.62
N GLN A 26 -8.46 -8.43 7.70
CA GLN A 26 -9.36 -7.26 7.76
C GLN A 26 -10.82 -7.67 7.61
N SER A 27 -11.12 -8.55 6.66
CA SER A 27 -12.48 -9.06 6.45
C SER A 27 -12.97 -9.85 7.66
N ASP A 28 -12.12 -10.72 8.24
CA ASP A 28 -12.45 -11.45 9.48
C ASP A 28 -12.72 -10.50 10.65
N GLY A 29 -11.91 -9.48 10.84
CA GLY A 29 -12.09 -8.48 11.90
C GLY A 29 -13.46 -7.77 11.85
N MET A 30 -14.03 -7.59 10.64
CA MET A 30 -15.35 -6.97 10.46
C MET A 30 -16.52 -7.83 10.97
N ASN A 31 -16.30 -9.11 11.24
CA ASN A 31 -17.30 -9.98 11.85
C ASN A 31 -17.51 -9.68 13.35
N TYR A 32 -16.57 -8.99 13.99
CA TYR A 32 -16.53 -8.78 15.43
C TYR A 32 -16.70 -7.31 15.83
N ILE A 33 -16.07 -6.38 15.09
CA ILE A 33 -16.03 -4.95 15.44
C ILE A 33 -16.22 -4.08 14.20
N GLY A 34 -16.68 -2.85 14.41
CA GLY A 34 -16.91 -1.90 13.33
C GLY A 34 -15.60 -1.38 12.68
N PRO A 35 -15.70 -0.78 11.50
CA PRO A 35 -14.55 -0.34 10.69
C PRO A 35 -13.67 0.68 11.40
N PHE A 36 -14.24 1.61 12.15
CA PHE A 36 -13.48 2.64 12.86
C PHE A 36 -12.84 2.10 14.14
N THR A 37 -13.52 1.21 14.87
CA THR A 37 -12.94 0.50 16.02
C THR A 37 -11.76 -0.37 15.58
N PHE A 38 -11.90 -1.08 14.46
CA PHE A 38 -10.80 -1.85 13.90
C PHE A 38 -9.64 -0.95 13.44
N GLY A 39 -9.93 0.14 12.74
CA GLY A 39 -8.94 1.14 12.31
C GLY A 39 -8.18 1.76 13.50
N ALA A 40 -8.90 2.19 14.54
CA ALA A 40 -8.32 2.76 15.74
C ALA A 40 -7.38 1.77 16.45
N THR A 41 -7.84 0.56 16.70
CA THR A 41 -7.07 -0.45 17.48
C THR A 41 -5.84 -0.95 16.73
N ARG A 42 -5.97 -1.31 15.44
CA ARG A 42 -4.82 -1.80 14.65
C ARG A 42 -3.75 -0.72 14.45
N CYS A 43 -4.18 0.54 14.17
CA CYS A 43 -3.23 1.62 13.94
C CYS A 43 -2.58 2.11 15.24
N PHE A 44 -3.32 2.10 16.36
CA PHE A 44 -2.72 2.31 17.67
C PHE A 44 -1.61 1.31 17.95
N LEU A 45 -1.90 0.02 17.75
CA LEU A 45 -0.92 -1.06 17.94
C LEU A 45 0.29 -0.91 17.01
N GLY A 46 0.04 -0.62 15.73
CA GLY A 46 1.12 -0.39 14.74
C GLY A 46 2.03 0.77 15.12
N SER A 47 1.45 1.89 15.57
CA SER A 47 2.21 3.03 16.08
C SER A 47 2.99 2.67 17.34
N ALA A 48 2.34 2.04 18.33
CA ALA A 48 2.95 1.72 19.61
C ALA A 48 4.14 0.75 19.50
N VAL A 49 4.04 -0.26 18.62
CA VAL A 49 5.13 -1.22 18.38
C VAL A 49 6.33 -0.57 17.68
N LEU A 50 6.11 0.43 16.84
CA LEU A 50 7.20 1.11 16.14
C LEU A 50 7.95 2.11 17.02
N VAL A 51 7.34 2.64 18.10
CA VAL A 51 8.01 3.61 19.00
C VAL A 51 9.32 3.05 19.60
N PRO A 52 9.32 1.88 20.26
CA PRO A 52 10.57 1.33 20.81
C PRO A 52 11.60 1.01 19.69
N VAL A 53 11.15 0.54 18.53
CA VAL A 53 12.03 0.32 17.36
C VAL A 53 12.71 1.61 16.94
N TYR A 54 11.94 2.68 16.80
CA TYR A 54 12.46 4.00 16.46
C TYR A 54 13.48 4.50 17.50
N LEU A 55 13.15 4.43 18.79
CA LEU A 55 14.05 4.89 19.85
C LEU A 55 15.37 4.10 19.88
N ILE A 56 15.33 2.78 19.70
CA ILE A 56 16.51 1.94 19.62
C ILE A 56 17.38 2.32 18.40
N MET A 57 16.75 2.53 17.23
CA MET A 57 17.46 2.93 16.01
C MET A 57 18.12 4.31 16.18
N GLN A 58 17.41 5.29 16.72
CA GLN A 58 17.95 6.64 16.94
C GLN A 58 19.11 6.64 17.96
N LYS A 59 18.98 5.85 19.03
CA LYS A 59 20.05 5.68 20.03
C LYS A 59 21.30 5.06 19.41
N LYS A 60 21.14 3.98 18.61
CA LYS A 60 22.27 3.30 17.95
C LYS A 60 22.98 4.18 16.93
N SER A 61 22.24 5.06 16.25
CA SER A 61 22.79 5.99 15.25
C SER A 61 23.38 7.26 15.88
N GLY A 62 23.25 7.49 17.18
CA GLY A 62 23.68 8.73 17.84
C GLY A 62 22.80 9.96 17.53
N LEU A 63 21.71 9.76 16.77
CA LEU A 63 20.86 10.86 16.27
C LEU A 63 19.81 11.33 17.29
N LEU A 64 19.64 10.63 18.41
CA LEU A 64 18.55 10.91 19.35
C LEU A 64 18.61 12.36 19.89
N HIS A 65 19.79 12.86 20.19
CA HIS A 65 20.04 14.21 20.70
C HIS A 65 20.70 15.14 19.68
N ASP A 66 20.81 14.72 18.44
CA ASP A 66 21.43 15.51 17.38
C ASP A 66 20.48 16.63 16.91
N GLU A 67 20.92 17.87 17.05
CA GLU A 67 20.19 19.06 16.57
C GLU A 67 20.04 19.07 15.04
N SER A 68 21.00 18.51 14.30
CA SER A 68 20.90 18.40 12.83
C SER A 68 19.74 17.49 12.40
N ALA A 69 19.43 16.45 13.19
CA ALA A 69 18.29 15.57 12.96
C ALA A 69 16.93 16.19 13.35
N LYS A 70 16.92 17.29 14.11
CA LYS A 70 15.71 17.95 14.62
C LYS A 70 14.82 18.48 13.48
N GLU A 71 15.42 19.11 12.49
CA GLU A 71 14.69 19.62 11.34
C GLU A 71 14.06 18.49 10.51
N THR A 72 14.79 17.39 10.31
CA THR A 72 14.25 16.19 9.66
C THR A 72 13.07 15.61 10.45
N ARG A 73 13.18 15.53 11.78
CA ARG A 73 12.07 15.06 12.65
C ARG A 73 10.84 15.96 12.55
N LYS A 74 11.02 17.28 12.62
CA LYS A 74 9.91 18.25 12.45
C LYS A 74 9.24 18.13 11.09
N PHE A 75 10.05 18.02 10.03
CA PHE A 75 9.52 17.84 8.68
C PHE A 75 8.79 16.51 8.54
N THR A 76 9.37 15.42 9.04
CA THR A 76 8.74 14.10 9.07
C THR A 76 7.41 14.11 9.81
N PHE A 77 7.33 14.81 10.94
CA PHE A 77 6.08 14.96 11.69
C PHE A 77 5.00 15.65 10.87
N LYS A 78 5.31 16.77 10.19
CA LYS A 78 4.35 17.47 9.32
C LYS A 78 3.86 16.60 8.15
N VAL A 79 4.78 15.91 7.48
CA VAL A 79 4.43 14.98 6.39
C VAL A 79 3.63 13.80 6.94
N GLY A 80 3.94 13.32 8.14
CA GLY A 80 3.22 12.26 8.84
C GLY A 80 1.77 12.64 9.17
N LEU A 81 1.51 13.88 9.57
CA LEU A 81 0.15 14.39 9.76
C LEU A 81 -0.65 14.35 8.44
N LEU A 82 -0.04 14.81 7.34
CA LEU A 82 -0.67 14.78 6.02
C LEU A 82 -0.93 13.35 5.55
N CYS A 83 0.11 12.48 5.61
CA CYS A 83 -0.02 11.07 5.24
C CYS A 83 -1.07 10.37 6.10
N GLY A 84 -1.11 10.65 7.41
CA GLY A 84 -2.07 10.06 8.33
C GLY A 84 -3.51 10.46 8.02
N ALA A 85 -3.75 11.73 7.68
CA ALA A 85 -5.08 12.21 7.29
C ALA A 85 -5.56 11.54 5.98
N ILE A 86 -4.69 11.46 4.98
CA ILE A 86 -4.98 10.77 3.71
C ILE A 86 -5.20 9.27 3.97
N LEU A 87 -4.33 8.65 4.75
CA LEU A 87 -4.42 7.22 5.07
C LEU A 87 -5.68 6.89 5.88
N PHE A 88 -6.11 7.76 6.79
CA PHE A 88 -7.39 7.62 7.48
C PHE A 88 -8.55 7.53 6.49
N GLY A 89 -8.62 8.44 5.52
CA GLY A 89 -9.64 8.40 4.47
C GLY A 89 -9.58 7.10 3.66
N ALA A 90 -8.38 6.69 3.21
CA ALA A 90 -8.20 5.47 2.43
C ALA A 90 -8.59 4.21 3.22
N THR A 91 -8.07 4.04 4.43
CA THR A 91 -8.32 2.84 5.24
C THR A 91 -9.75 2.76 5.75
N SER A 92 -10.37 3.90 6.08
CA SER A 92 -11.78 3.95 6.49
C SER A 92 -12.72 3.55 5.35
N THR A 93 -12.51 4.11 4.15
CA THR A 93 -13.32 3.74 2.97
C THR A 93 -13.12 2.28 2.58
N GLN A 94 -11.88 1.76 2.65
CA GLN A 94 -11.60 0.35 2.42
C GLN A 94 -12.35 -0.55 3.42
N GLN A 95 -12.26 -0.20 4.69
CA GLN A 95 -12.83 -1.01 5.77
C GLN A 95 -14.37 -1.00 5.73
N ILE A 96 -14.99 0.15 5.41
CA ILE A 96 -16.42 0.23 5.14
C ILE A 96 -16.79 -0.64 3.93
N GLY A 97 -16.02 -0.58 2.86
CA GLY A 97 -16.25 -1.39 1.66
C GLY A 97 -16.21 -2.89 1.95
N LEU A 98 -15.27 -3.36 2.77
CA LEU A 98 -15.13 -4.76 3.17
C LEU A 98 -16.33 -5.33 3.95
N GLN A 99 -17.21 -4.48 4.49
CA GLN A 99 -18.47 -4.94 5.07
C GLN A 99 -19.49 -5.39 4.02
N TYR A 100 -19.32 -4.97 2.75
CA TYR A 100 -20.32 -5.16 1.69
C TYR A 100 -19.75 -5.85 0.45
N THR A 101 -18.45 -6.11 0.38
CA THR A 101 -17.80 -6.77 -0.76
C THR A 101 -16.79 -7.81 -0.28
N ALA A 102 -16.55 -8.83 -1.10
CA ALA A 102 -15.60 -9.90 -0.78
C ALA A 102 -14.15 -9.35 -0.75
N ALA A 103 -13.31 -9.91 0.13
CA ALA A 103 -11.92 -9.51 0.31
C ALA A 103 -11.11 -9.53 -1.00
N GLY A 104 -11.29 -10.57 -1.84
CA GLY A 104 -10.62 -10.66 -3.14
C GLY A 104 -11.04 -9.55 -4.11
N LYS A 105 -12.34 -9.20 -4.15
CA LYS A 105 -12.84 -8.09 -4.98
C LYS A 105 -12.35 -6.74 -4.45
N ALA A 106 -12.35 -6.55 -3.13
CA ALA A 106 -11.78 -5.36 -2.50
C ALA A 106 -10.29 -5.21 -2.80
N GLY A 107 -9.52 -6.28 -2.76
CA GLY A 107 -8.11 -6.31 -3.16
C GLY A 107 -7.91 -5.88 -4.62
N PHE A 108 -8.74 -6.39 -5.55
CA PHE A 108 -8.72 -5.98 -6.95
C PHE A 108 -8.99 -4.49 -7.12
N VAL A 109 -10.09 -4.00 -6.53
CA VAL A 109 -10.52 -2.60 -6.69
C VAL A 109 -9.52 -1.66 -6.04
N THR A 110 -8.99 -2.00 -4.86
CA THR A 110 -7.92 -1.22 -4.22
C THR A 110 -6.68 -1.14 -5.12
N ALA A 111 -6.25 -2.27 -5.68
CA ALA A 111 -5.06 -2.34 -6.52
C ALA A 111 -5.19 -1.58 -7.85
N LEU A 112 -6.36 -1.02 -8.20
CA LEU A 112 -6.51 -0.08 -9.32
C LEU A 112 -5.65 1.19 -9.15
N TYR A 113 -5.08 1.44 -7.96
CA TYR A 113 -4.04 2.48 -7.79
C TYR A 113 -2.86 2.28 -8.77
N ILE A 114 -2.64 1.07 -9.27
CA ILE A 114 -1.62 0.79 -10.30
C ILE A 114 -1.81 1.63 -11.57
N VAL A 115 -3.05 1.93 -11.93
CA VAL A 115 -3.41 2.81 -13.06
C VAL A 115 -3.43 4.28 -12.62
N LEU A 116 -4.00 4.54 -11.44
CA LEU A 116 -4.21 5.89 -10.94
C LEU A 116 -2.90 6.61 -10.57
N VAL A 117 -1.93 5.90 -9.99
CA VAL A 117 -0.63 6.48 -9.60
C VAL A 117 0.13 7.08 -10.78
N PRO A 118 0.37 6.40 -11.90
CA PRO A 118 1.04 7.01 -13.04
C PRO A 118 0.20 8.13 -13.68
N VAL A 119 -1.12 8.04 -13.71
CA VAL A 119 -2.01 9.09 -14.24
C VAL A 119 -1.91 10.35 -13.40
N PHE A 120 -2.19 10.26 -12.09
CA PHE A 120 -2.11 11.42 -11.20
C PHE A 120 -0.68 11.92 -11.00
N GLY A 121 0.31 11.03 -11.00
CA GLY A 121 1.74 11.40 -10.97
C GLY A 121 2.15 12.26 -12.16
N MET A 122 1.59 11.99 -13.33
CA MET A 122 1.79 12.79 -14.53
C MET A 122 1.09 14.16 -14.44
N ILE A 123 -0.17 14.18 -13.99
CA ILE A 123 -0.98 15.40 -13.92
C ILE A 123 -0.43 16.36 -12.85
N ILE A 124 -0.18 15.85 -11.63
CA ILE A 124 0.14 16.68 -10.45
C ILE A 124 1.63 17.00 -10.38
N PHE A 125 2.48 15.99 -10.57
CA PHE A 125 3.93 16.13 -10.39
C PHE A 125 4.73 16.18 -11.70
N LYS A 126 4.04 16.15 -12.86
CA LYS A 126 4.64 16.12 -14.21
C LYS A 126 5.68 14.99 -14.39
N LYS A 127 5.55 13.90 -13.59
CA LYS A 127 6.42 12.72 -13.67
C LYS A 127 6.01 11.87 -14.86
N LYS A 128 6.86 11.83 -15.88
CA LYS A 128 6.60 11.03 -17.09
C LYS A 128 6.90 9.55 -16.80
N ALA A 129 5.92 8.69 -17.03
CA ALA A 129 6.14 7.25 -17.09
C ALA A 129 6.61 6.81 -18.48
N SER A 130 7.47 5.79 -18.56
CA SER A 130 7.95 5.26 -19.84
C SER A 130 6.81 4.50 -20.54
N TRP A 131 6.92 4.33 -21.87
CA TRP A 131 5.97 3.52 -22.64
C TRP A 131 5.91 2.07 -22.12
N LYS A 132 7.05 1.51 -21.69
CA LYS A 132 7.13 0.18 -21.08
C LYS A 132 6.34 0.11 -19.77
N THR A 133 6.40 1.15 -18.95
CA THR A 133 5.61 1.26 -17.72
C THR A 133 4.11 1.23 -18.05
N TRP A 134 3.67 1.96 -19.08
CA TRP A 134 2.27 1.96 -19.50
C TRP A 134 1.80 0.60 -20.01
N ILE A 135 2.61 -0.08 -20.84
CA ILE A 135 2.29 -1.45 -21.26
C ILE A 135 2.22 -2.38 -20.04
N SER A 136 3.17 -2.27 -19.10
CA SER A 136 3.14 -3.07 -17.87
C SER A 136 1.89 -2.82 -17.05
N VAL A 137 1.44 -1.56 -16.93
CA VAL A 137 0.20 -1.19 -16.24
C VAL A 137 -1.02 -1.85 -16.89
N VAL A 138 -1.10 -1.83 -18.22
CA VAL A 138 -2.21 -2.48 -18.95
C VAL A 138 -2.19 -3.99 -18.73
N ILE A 139 -1.02 -4.64 -18.90
CA ILE A 139 -0.89 -6.09 -18.70
C ILE A 139 -1.23 -6.47 -17.27
N ALA A 140 -0.72 -5.72 -16.28
CA ALA A 140 -1.03 -5.97 -14.88
C ALA A 140 -2.51 -5.77 -14.54
N THR A 141 -3.16 -4.76 -15.11
CA THR A 141 -4.61 -4.53 -14.92
C THR A 141 -5.44 -5.70 -15.46
N VAL A 142 -5.08 -6.22 -16.64
CA VAL A 142 -5.73 -7.41 -17.21
C VAL A 142 -5.46 -8.63 -16.34
N GLY A 143 -4.21 -8.84 -15.91
CA GLY A 143 -3.84 -9.92 -15.00
C GLY A 143 -4.60 -9.87 -13.68
N LEU A 144 -4.72 -8.68 -13.09
CA LEU A 144 -5.45 -8.42 -11.86
C LEU A 144 -6.96 -8.71 -12.03
N TYR A 145 -7.55 -8.33 -13.16
CA TYR A 145 -8.93 -8.66 -13.50
C TYR A 145 -9.15 -10.18 -13.56
N LEU A 146 -8.28 -10.91 -14.26
CA LEU A 146 -8.36 -12.37 -14.38
C LEU A 146 -8.18 -13.06 -13.02
N LEU A 147 -7.34 -12.51 -12.16
CA LEU A 147 -7.02 -13.06 -10.85
C LEU A 147 -8.17 -12.92 -9.86
N CYS A 148 -8.80 -11.76 -9.80
CA CYS A 148 -9.70 -11.38 -8.71
C CYS A 148 -11.18 -11.46 -9.05
N ILE A 149 -11.57 -11.38 -10.33
CA ILE A 149 -12.98 -11.40 -10.74
C ILE A 149 -13.37 -12.83 -11.15
N LYS A 150 -14.03 -13.55 -10.26
CA LYS A 150 -14.46 -14.96 -10.48
C LYS A 150 -15.71 -15.05 -11.34
N GLU A 151 -16.72 -14.26 -11.05
CA GLU A 151 -18.01 -14.17 -11.77
C GLU A 151 -18.18 -12.77 -12.35
N GLY A 152 -19.08 -12.59 -13.30
CA GLY A 152 -19.26 -11.34 -14.03
C GLY A 152 -19.08 -10.05 -13.21
N PHE A 153 -18.66 -8.99 -13.87
CA PHE A 153 -18.37 -7.71 -13.19
C PHE A 153 -19.68 -6.99 -12.86
N SER A 154 -20.02 -6.87 -11.58
CA SER A 154 -21.07 -6.01 -11.05
C SER A 154 -20.47 -4.98 -10.09
N ILE A 155 -21.01 -3.77 -10.08
CA ILE A 155 -20.59 -2.74 -9.11
C ILE A 155 -21.63 -2.68 -8.00
N ASP A 156 -21.20 -3.09 -6.80
CA ASP A 156 -22.02 -3.07 -5.60
C ASP A 156 -21.68 -1.86 -4.70
N ARG A 157 -22.50 -1.63 -3.69
CA ARG A 157 -22.28 -0.53 -2.73
C ARG A 157 -20.88 -0.56 -2.09
N GLY A 158 -20.37 -1.74 -1.79
CA GLY A 158 -19.03 -1.91 -1.21
C GLY A 158 -17.92 -1.49 -2.16
N ASP A 159 -18.10 -1.77 -3.45
CA ASP A 159 -17.10 -1.43 -4.47
C ASP A 159 -16.91 0.07 -4.63
N VAL A 160 -17.99 0.87 -4.48
CA VAL A 160 -17.91 2.34 -4.53
C VAL A 160 -17.00 2.86 -3.42
N TRP A 161 -17.10 2.30 -2.20
CA TRP A 161 -16.22 2.65 -1.09
C TRP A 161 -14.76 2.24 -1.35
N VAL A 162 -14.55 1.07 -1.94
CA VAL A 162 -13.19 0.60 -2.26
C VAL A 162 -12.59 1.38 -3.45
N ILE A 163 -13.40 1.82 -4.42
CA ILE A 163 -12.94 2.75 -5.48
C ILE A 163 -12.48 4.07 -4.85
N ALA A 164 -13.26 4.63 -3.93
CA ALA A 164 -12.85 5.83 -3.19
C ALA A 164 -11.53 5.59 -2.44
N CYS A 165 -11.36 4.42 -1.79
CA CYS A 165 -10.09 4.02 -1.19
C CYS A 165 -8.94 4.04 -2.21
N ALA A 166 -9.10 3.42 -3.38
CA ALA A 166 -8.05 3.37 -4.41
C ALA A 166 -7.60 4.76 -4.86
N VAL A 167 -8.56 5.69 -5.02
CA VAL A 167 -8.26 7.10 -5.36
C VAL A 167 -7.50 7.78 -4.22
N ILE A 168 -7.99 7.69 -2.99
CA ILE A 168 -7.36 8.33 -1.82
C ILE A 168 -5.97 7.71 -1.55
N PHE A 169 -5.85 6.38 -1.65
CA PHE A 169 -4.58 5.69 -1.45
C PHE A 169 -3.54 6.06 -2.51
N THR A 170 -3.98 6.36 -3.74
CA THR A 170 -3.12 6.93 -4.78
C THR A 170 -2.43 8.21 -4.32
N PHE A 171 -3.17 9.13 -3.68
CA PHE A 171 -2.56 10.35 -3.13
C PHE A 171 -1.58 10.05 -1.99
N HIS A 172 -1.87 9.06 -1.14
CA HIS A 172 -0.92 8.62 -0.11
C HIS A 172 0.40 8.16 -0.74
N ILE A 173 0.35 7.27 -1.74
CA ILE A 173 1.52 6.77 -2.46
C ILE A 173 2.32 7.94 -3.08
N LEU A 174 1.63 8.89 -3.71
CA LEU A 174 2.27 10.03 -4.36
C LEU A 174 2.91 11.02 -3.35
N VAL A 175 2.31 11.20 -2.17
CA VAL A 175 2.90 12.02 -1.09
C VAL A 175 4.14 11.34 -0.53
N VAL A 176 4.09 10.04 -0.26
CA VAL A 176 5.25 9.25 0.18
C VAL A 176 6.38 9.31 -0.86
N ASP A 177 6.07 9.14 -2.16
CA ASP A 177 7.05 9.27 -3.23
C ASP A 177 7.65 10.68 -3.33
N ARG A 178 6.86 11.73 -3.07
CA ARG A 178 7.33 13.14 -3.17
C ARG A 178 8.28 13.53 -2.04
N PHE A 179 8.06 13.02 -0.84
CA PHE A 179 8.75 13.44 0.37
C PHE A 179 9.64 12.36 0.98
N GLY A 180 9.61 11.12 0.48
CA GLY A 180 10.30 9.94 1.05
C GLY A 180 11.79 10.14 1.29
N ASP A 181 12.48 10.87 0.40
CA ASP A 181 13.93 11.18 0.53
C ASP A 181 14.27 12.09 1.71
N ARG A 182 13.29 12.86 2.20
CA ARG A 182 13.48 13.93 3.20
C ARG A 182 12.90 13.55 4.57
N VAL A 183 12.34 12.37 4.71
CA VAL A 183 11.68 11.91 5.95
C VAL A 183 12.36 10.69 6.53
N ASP A 184 12.24 10.53 7.85
CA ASP A 184 12.52 9.27 8.53
C ASP A 184 11.31 8.35 8.38
N GLY A 185 11.49 7.22 7.67
CA GLY A 185 10.38 6.33 7.32
C GLY A 185 9.70 5.68 8.52
N VAL A 186 10.46 5.36 9.59
CA VAL A 186 9.89 4.76 10.81
C VAL A 186 9.08 5.80 11.58
N LEU A 187 9.61 7.02 11.74
CA LEU A 187 8.90 8.11 12.39
C LEU A 187 7.65 8.50 11.58
N LEU A 188 7.73 8.53 10.25
CA LEU A 188 6.58 8.76 9.39
C LEU A 188 5.48 7.74 9.64
N SER A 189 5.84 6.44 9.74
CA SER A 189 4.88 5.36 10.03
C SER A 189 4.23 5.54 11.42
N ILE A 190 5.00 5.87 12.45
CA ILE A 190 4.48 6.13 13.79
C ILE A 190 3.44 7.26 13.75
N VAL A 191 3.78 8.39 13.15
CA VAL A 191 2.93 9.58 13.13
C VAL A 191 1.65 9.31 12.31
N GLN A 192 1.77 8.74 11.11
CA GLN A 192 0.59 8.49 10.28
C GLN A 192 -0.40 7.51 10.94
N PHE A 193 0.09 6.46 11.62
CA PHE A 193 -0.81 5.53 12.32
C PHE A 193 -1.40 6.12 13.60
N ALA A 194 -0.65 6.94 14.35
CA ALA A 194 -1.20 7.69 15.47
C ALA A 194 -2.35 8.60 15.00
N VAL A 195 -2.18 9.28 13.85
CA VAL A 195 -3.22 10.14 13.26
C VAL A 195 -4.43 9.31 12.83
N VAL A 196 -4.24 8.18 12.13
CA VAL A 196 -5.36 7.30 11.75
C VAL A 196 -6.11 6.82 12.98
N SER A 197 -5.40 6.36 14.01
CA SER A 197 -6.01 5.90 15.26
C SER A 197 -6.84 7.02 15.91
N LEU A 198 -6.26 8.20 16.08
CA LEU A 198 -6.92 9.34 16.72
C LEU A 198 -8.14 9.83 15.93
N LEU A 199 -8.02 9.92 14.59
CA LEU A 199 -9.14 10.34 13.75
C LEU A 199 -10.26 9.29 13.69
N SER A 200 -9.96 8.01 13.91
CA SER A 200 -10.97 6.95 13.94
C SER A 200 -11.88 7.06 15.15
N VAL A 201 -11.37 7.53 16.31
CA VAL A 201 -12.14 7.58 17.58
C VAL A 201 -13.45 8.38 17.47
N PRO A 202 -13.48 9.62 16.98
CA PRO A 202 -14.75 10.36 16.82
C PRO A 202 -15.77 9.61 15.95
N PHE A 203 -15.30 8.92 14.90
CA PHE A 203 -16.18 8.20 13.99
C PHE A 203 -16.78 6.92 14.58
N ILE A 204 -16.15 6.31 15.59
CA ILE A 204 -16.76 5.23 16.39
C ILE A 204 -18.08 5.72 16.99
N PHE A 205 -18.08 6.90 17.63
CA PHE A 205 -19.26 7.48 18.26
C PHE A 205 -20.28 7.98 17.23
N ILE A 206 -19.83 8.64 16.16
CA ILE A 206 -20.71 9.14 15.07
C ILE A 206 -21.47 7.98 14.42
N ASN A 207 -20.79 6.86 14.16
CA ASN A 207 -21.39 5.67 13.54
C ASN A 207 -22.04 4.73 14.57
N ARG A 208 -22.02 5.08 15.86
CA ARG A 208 -22.60 4.28 16.95
C ARG A 208 -22.11 2.84 16.94
N GLU A 209 -20.81 2.63 16.66
CA GLU A 209 -20.24 1.30 16.70
C GLU A 209 -20.33 0.72 18.11
N ALA A 210 -20.80 -0.51 18.22
CA ALA A 210 -20.83 -1.22 19.49
C ALA A 210 -19.41 -1.64 19.88
N VAL A 211 -18.84 -0.99 20.90
CA VAL A 211 -17.50 -1.31 21.40
C VAL A 211 -17.64 -2.06 22.72
N SER A 212 -17.18 -3.31 22.74
CA SER A 212 -17.07 -4.08 23.99
C SER A 212 -15.70 -4.75 24.05
N PHE A 213 -15.21 -4.99 25.27
CA PHE A 213 -13.96 -5.72 25.45
C PHE A 213 -14.02 -7.13 24.83
N SER A 214 -15.16 -7.81 24.95
CA SER A 214 -15.37 -9.13 24.34
C SER A 214 -15.26 -9.09 22.82
N ALA A 215 -15.89 -8.12 22.16
CA ALA A 215 -15.85 -7.97 20.70
C ALA A 215 -14.42 -7.69 20.20
N VAL A 216 -13.71 -6.76 20.84
CA VAL A 216 -12.31 -6.44 20.51
C VAL A 216 -11.40 -7.65 20.77
N SER A 217 -11.60 -8.39 21.86
CA SER A 217 -10.82 -9.59 22.14
C SER A 217 -11.11 -10.73 21.15
N SER A 218 -12.32 -10.82 20.61
CA SER A 218 -12.61 -11.81 19.54
C SER A 218 -11.88 -11.51 18.25
N ALA A 219 -11.62 -10.24 17.95
CA ALA A 219 -10.87 -9.80 16.77
C ALA A 219 -9.33 -9.79 16.98
N TRP A 220 -8.80 -10.32 18.07
CA TRP A 220 -7.40 -10.14 18.49
C TRP A 220 -6.38 -10.59 17.43
N VAL A 221 -6.60 -11.72 16.75
CA VAL A 221 -5.69 -12.24 15.70
C VAL A 221 -5.62 -11.25 14.54
N SER A 222 -6.78 -10.78 14.08
CA SER A 222 -6.91 -9.83 12.98
C SER A 222 -6.29 -8.47 13.33
N ILE A 223 -6.45 -8.01 14.59
CA ILE A 223 -5.85 -6.76 15.10
C ILE A 223 -4.32 -6.91 15.22
N LEU A 224 -3.81 -8.02 15.78
CA LEU A 224 -2.37 -8.23 15.91
C LEU A 224 -1.69 -8.32 14.55
N TYR A 225 -2.24 -9.12 13.64
CA TYR A 225 -1.67 -9.25 12.30
C TYR A 225 -1.67 -7.91 11.56
N THR A 226 -2.82 -7.23 11.52
CA THR A 226 -2.93 -5.98 10.76
C THR A 226 -2.25 -4.80 11.45
N GLY A 227 -2.16 -4.79 12.77
CA GLY A 227 -1.46 -3.76 13.53
C GLY A 227 0.05 -3.90 13.43
N ILE A 228 0.60 -5.08 13.73
CA ILE A 228 2.05 -5.28 13.78
C ILE A 228 2.62 -5.50 12.37
N LEU A 229 2.13 -6.49 11.64
CA LEU A 229 2.72 -6.85 10.36
C LEU A 229 2.24 -5.92 9.23
N SER A 230 0.93 -5.74 9.05
CA SER A 230 0.44 -4.94 7.94
C SER A 230 0.71 -3.44 8.15
N SER A 231 0.30 -2.87 9.28
CA SER A 231 0.56 -1.45 9.58
C SER A 231 2.01 -1.21 9.97
N GLY A 232 2.53 -1.86 11.01
CA GLY A 232 3.89 -1.60 11.51
C GLY A 232 4.96 -1.91 10.47
N VAL A 233 5.04 -3.13 10.00
CA VAL A 233 6.11 -3.57 9.09
C VAL A 233 5.78 -3.19 7.64
N GLY A 234 4.59 -3.52 7.12
CA GLY A 234 4.23 -3.39 5.72
C GLY A 234 4.33 -1.94 5.20
N TYR A 235 3.70 -0.98 5.87
CA TYR A 235 3.79 0.44 5.47
C TYR A 235 5.19 1.04 5.69
N THR A 236 5.92 0.60 6.71
CA THR A 236 7.32 1.03 6.89
C THR A 236 8.18 0.54 5.73
N LEU A 237 8.00 -0.71 5.30
CA LEU A 237 8.65 -1.26 4.11
C LEU A 237 8.24 -0.52 2.83
N GLN A 238 6.97 -0.14 2.71
CA GLN A 238 6.49 0.69 1.60
C GLN A 238 7.24 2.01 1.54
N ILE A 239 7.31 2.75 2.65
CA ILE A 239 7.97 4.06 2.70
C ILE A 239 9.46 3.92 2.35
N ILE A 240 10.15 2.94 2.94
CA ILE A 240 11.56 2.66 2.67
C ILE A 240 11.76 2.24 1.20
N GLY A 241 10.89 1.38 0.70
CA GLY A 241 10.96 0.89 -0.67
C GLY A 241 10.66 1.99 -1.70
N GLN A 242 9.67 2.85 -1.46
CA GLN A 242 9.34 3.95 -2.36
C GLN A 242 10.44 5.01 -2.44
N LYS A 243 11.20 5.23 -1.36
CA LYS A 243 12.30 6.18 -1.31
C LYS A 243 13.34 5.94 -2.42
N ASP A 244 13.73 4.68 -2.62
CA ASP A 244 14.76 4.30 -3.59
C ASP A 244 14.16 3.72 -4.88
N ALA A 245 12.84 3.80 -5.06
CA ALA A 245 12.17 3.34 -6.26
C ALA A 245 12.45 4.27 -7.45
N LYS A 246 12.60 3.70 -8.63
CA LYS A 246 12.85 4.48 -9.86
C LYS A 246 11.71 5.44 -10.20
N ASN A 247 10.47 5.04 -9.87
CA ASN A 247 9.25 5.73 -10.30
C ASN A 247 8.07 5.22 -9.45
N PRO A 248 7.12 6.09 -9.01
CA PRO A 248 5.95 5.67 -8.24
C PRO A 248 5.08 4.64 -8.97
N ALA A 249 5.03 4.67 -10.31
CA ALA A 249 4.30 3.67 -11.09
C ALA A 249 4.93 2.26 -10.97
N ILE A 250 6.26 2.14 -10.89
CA ILE A 250 6.93 0.87 -10.66
C ILE A 250 6.69 0.40 -9.21
N ALA A 251 6.71 1.32 -8.26
CA ALA A 251 6.40 1.00 -6.86
C ALA A 251 4.96 0.47 -6.73
N SER A 252 3.98 1.13 -7.37
CA SER A 252 2.59 0.67 -7.37
C SER A 252 2.40 -0.69 -8.05
N LEU A 253 3.13 -0.97 -9.15
CA LEU A 253 3.16 -2.29 -9.79
C LEU A 253 3.67 -3.38 -8.84
N LEU A 254 4.76 -3.12 -8.11
CA LEU A 254 5.31 -4.08 -7.16
C LEU A 254 4.35 -4.32 -5.98
N MET A 255 3.74 -3.26 -5.46
CA MET A 255 2.77 -3.37 -4.37
C MET A 255 1.51 -4.11 -4.79
N SER A 256 1.04 -3.99 -6.04
CA SER A 256 -0.13 -4.70 -6.54
C SER A 256 0.03 -6.24 -6.56
N MET A 257 1.26 -6.76 -6.37
CA MET A 257 1.49 -8.19 -6.11
C MET A 257 0.79 -8.69 -4.85
N GLU A 258 0.28 -7.82 -4.00
CA GLU A 258 -0.56 -8.21 -2.86
C GLU A 258 -1.73 -9.12 -3.28
N SER A 259 -2.33 -8.86 -4.46
CA SER A 259 -3.40 -9.70 -5.00
C SER A 259 -2.90 -11.08 -5.43
N VAL A 260 -1.69 -11.18 -5.98
CA VAL A 260 -1.06 -12.46 -6.31
C VAL A 260 -0.74 -13.25 -5.04
N PHE A 261 -0.17 -12.60 -4.04
CA PHE A 261 0.12 -13.24 -2.75
C PHE A 261 -1.15 -13.67 -2.02
N ALA A 262 -2.25 -12.88 -2.10
CA ALA A 262 -3.53 -13.27 -1.53
C ALA A 262 -4.04 -14.59 -2.11
N VAL A 263 -3.94 -14.78 -3.42
CA VAL A 263 -4.33 -16.03 -4.09
C VAL A 263 -3.38 -17.18 -3.76
N ILE A 264 -2.07 -16.94 -3.70
CA ILE A 264 -1.09 -17.96 -3.31
C ILE A 264 -1.34 -18.43 -1.88
N PHE A 265 -1.61 -17.53 -0.94
CA PHE A 265 -1.93 -17.90 0.44
C PHE A 265 -3.27 -18.59 0.57
N GLY A 266 -4.30 -18.20 -0.22
CA GLY A 266 -5.55 -18.93 -0.32
C GLY A 266 -5.33 -20.39 -0.76
N TRP A 267 -4.50 -20.59 -1.79
CA TRP A 267 -4.14 -21.93 -2.24
C TRP A 267 -3.36 -22.74 -1.19
N LEU A 268 -2.33 -22.16 -0.59
CA LEU A 268 -1.45 -22.88 0.35
C LEU A 268 -2.08 -23.12 1.72
N ILE A 269 -2.85 -22.15 2.25
CA ILE A 269 -3.35 -22.17 3.64
C ILE A 269 -4.79 -22.67 3.69
N LEU A 270 -5.64 -22.22 2.75
CA LEU A 270 -7.06 -22.57 2.72
C LEU A 270 -7.34 -23.75 1.77
N HIS A 271 -6.30 -24.30 1.12
CA HIS A 271 -6.41 -25.39 0.14
C HIS A 271 -7.39 -25.08 -1.02
N GLU A 272 -7.55 -23.79 -1.35
CA GLU A 272 -8.36 -23.36 -2.48
C GLU A 272 -7.73 -23.83 -3.79
N ARG A 273 -8.57 -24.21 -4.77
CA ARG A 273 -8.08 -24.60 -6.10
C ARG A 273 -7.97 -23.36 -6.98
N LEU A 274 -6.78 -23.14 -7.54
CA LEU A 274 -6.57 -22.11 -8.56
C LEU A 274 -7.23 -22.55 -9.87
N SER A 275 -8.10 -21.70 -10.39
CA SER A 275 -8.64 -21.85 -11.75
C SER A 275 -7.57 -21.51 -12.78
N ALA A 276 -7.72 -21.99 -14.01
CA ALA A 276 -6.85 -21.62 -15.14
C ALA A 276 -6.84 -20.10 -15.38
N LYS A 277 -7.96 -19.42 -15.13
CA LYS A 277 -8.10 -17.96 -15.23
C LYS A 277 -7.25 -17.24 -14.18
N GLU A 278 -7.29 -17.66 -12.92
CA GLU A 278 -6.48 -17.11 -11.84
C GLU A 278 -4.98 -17.35 -12.09
N PHE A 279 -4.61 -18.53 -12.56
CA PHE A 279 -3.22 -18.85 -12.91
C PHE A 279 -2.70 -17.96 -14.06
N ALA A 280 -3.50 -17.73 -15.11
CA ALA A 280 -3.16 -16.79 -16.17
C ALA A 280 -2.99 -15.36 -15.63
N GLY A 281 -3.82 -14.93 -14.68
CA GLY A 281 -3.69 -13.65 -13.98
C GLY A 281 -2.35 -13.50 -13.25
N VAL A 282 -1.93 -14.53 -12.49
CA VAL A 282 -0.61 -14.56 -11.82
C VAL A 282 0.54 -14.39 -12.83
N ILE A 283 0.49 -15.12 -13.94
CA ILE A 283 1.52 -15.03 -14.99
C ILE A 283 1.58 -13.63 -15.58
N LEU A 284 0.43 -13.04 -15.94
CA LEU A 284 0.39 -11.70 -16.53
C LEU A 284 0.91 -10.62 -15.56
N MET A 285 0.52 -10.66 -14.29
CA MET A 285 1.02 -9.72 -13.30
C MET A 285 2.54 -9.86 -13.10
N SER A 286 3.05 -11.08 -13.01
CA SER A 286 4.48 -11.33 -12.89
C SER A 286 5.26 -10.86 -14.13
N ALA A 287 4.73 -11.10 -15.33
CA ALA A 287 5.32 -10.63 -16.59
C ALA A 287 5.33 -9.09 -16.68
N ALA A 288 4.26 -8.43 -16.22
CA ALA A 288 4.17 -6.98 -16.18
C ALA A 288 5.27 -6.35 -15.30
N ILE A 289 5.54 -6.96 -14.14
CA ILE A 289 6.60 -6.49 -13.24
C ILE A 289 7.98 -6.65 -13.90
N VAL A 290 8.27 -7.82 -14.47
CA VAL A 290 9.53 -8.06 -15.19
C VAL A 290 9.70 -7.03 -16.31
N LEU A 291 8.66 -6.80 -17.13
CA LEU A 291 8.68 -5.82 -18.22
C LEU A 291 8.97 -4.41 -17.69
N SER A 292 8.36 -4.00 -16.58
CA SER A 292 8.56 -2.67 -15.99
C SER A 292 9.99 -2.41 -15.52
N GLN A 293 10.73 -3.46 -15.16
CA GLN A 293 12.11 -3.37 -14.67
C GLN A 293 13.17 -3.37 -15.80
N LEU A 294 12.79 -3.76 -17.02
CA LEU A 294 13.73 -3.79 -18.14
C LEU A 294 14.21 -2.37 -18.48
N PRO A 295 15.51 -2.19 -18.76
CA PRO A 295 16.05 -0.89 -19.13
C PRO A 295 15.37 -0.36 -20.40
N VAL A 296 15.04 0.92 -20.39
CA VAL A 296 14.63 1.62 -21.63
C VAL A 296 15.89 1.81 -22.43
N GLY A 297 15.96 1.20 -23.63
CA GLY A 297 17.11 1.35 -24.53
C GLY A 297 17.49 2.83 -24.77
N PRO A 298 18.73 3.14 -25.11
CA PRO A 298 19.15 4.50 -25.34
C PRO A 298 18.23 5.15 -26.38
N LYS A 299 17.74 6.36 -26.09
CA LYS A 299 17.10 7.20 -27.10
C LYS A 299 18.14 7.37 -28.22
N LYS A 300 17.86 6.94 -29.44
CA LYS A 300 18.62 7.37 -30.60
C LYS A 300 18.69 8.89 -30.58
N SER A 301 19.88 9.44 -30.41
CA SER A 301 20.15 10.86 -30.53
C SER A 301 19.79 11.27 -31.96
N LYS A 302 18.94 12.28 -32.13
CA LYS A 302 18.60 12.89 -33.42
C LYS A 302 19.73 13.76 -33.99
N THR A 303 20.98 13.55 -33.58
CA THR A 303 22.12 14.40 -33.95
C THR A 303 23.05 13.77 -35.01
N GLU A 304 22.68 12.66 -35.66
CA GLU A 304 23.50 12.09 -36.73
C GLU A 304 22.95 12.30 -38.15
N ASP A 305 21.73 12.80 -38.31
CA ASP A 305 21.12 13.03 -39.62
C ASP A 305 21.29 14.47 -40.16
N GLU A 306 21.87 15.43 -39.36
CA GLU A 306 22.13 16.80 -39.82
C GLU A 306 23.63 17.06 -40.18
N ALA A 307 24.49 16.04 -40.11
CA ALA A 307 25.91 16.18 -40.48
C ALA A 307 26.25 15.62 -41.87
N VAL A 308 25.25 15.20 -42.68
CA VAL A 308 25.44 14.72 -44.04
C VAL A 308 24.35 15.33 -44.94
N ALA A 309 24.28 16.66 -44.99
CA ALA A 309 23.55 17.37 -46.02
C ALA A 309 24.31 18.68 -46.37
#